data_2d3b34ed56c47ea248b3a1577ee5ecf9
#
_entry.id   2d3b34ed56c47ea248b3a1577ee5ecf9
#
_cell.length_a   1.000
_cell.length_b   1.000
_cell.length_c   1.000
_cell.angle_alpha   90.00
_cell.angle_beta   90.00
_cell.angle_gamma   90.00
#
_symmetry.space_group_name_H-M   'P 1'
#
loop_
_entity.id
_entity.type
_entity.pdbx_description
1 polymer ?
#
loop_
_entity_poly.entity_id
_entity_poly.type
_entity_poly.pdbx_seq_one_letter_code
_entity_poly.pdbx_strand_id
1 'polypeptide(L)'
;MRQVFLGFISFMAFLTAMPVQAADGLTGNDRKRYDYFFQEAARLQALGRYGDAFELFEHARKINPRAAEVYFYQSMYYQQMKQDSLAQDCLARAITLAPSNLTFRERMAQYYVANQQYDKAIEAYEGIFAQNHDNTDALYMLLRLYQQQKEYPQMLKTLNRLETEEGENEKFTLEKMHIYELMNDSKSAYKELKSLTEAHPLDMIYKTMLGNWLMEHQHRKEAYKLFTHVLEEEPDNSYAQMSLYDYYNATDQKEQAHAMLDRILLGKKTDLDTKLMMIRSFIQDNESHGADSTQVIALFDRMLAQPKPSADIAEFRAAYMNIKKMPMDTVNAAYRKVLEIAPDRSESRIQLIQNLWEKKDYDEVIRLSNAAHDYNPEEMVFYYFGGMAHYMKHEEDATLEEFRRGVGQINSKSSPDLVSDLYMIMGDILHGKNRQAEAFAAYDSCLHWKPDNVPGLNNYAYYISQTGKNLQKAELMSYKTIKAEPKNSTYLDTYAWILFMEERYAEAKTYIDQTLAYSDSTADNSTVIEHAGDIYAMNGLTDQAVAYWQQAQKGSQDPDALMVKIECRKYMTESEIIKYKRKWKKTK
;
A
#
# COMPACT_ATOMS: atom_id res chain seq x y z
N MET A 1 -16.88 -4.48 1.09
CA MET A 1 -17.42 -5.73 0.49
C MET A 1 -16.65 -7.02 0.85
N ARG A 2 -15.38 -7.00 1.23
CA ARG A 2 -14.63 -8.21 1.65
C ARG A 2 -14.89 -8.67 3.11
N GLN A 3 -15.34 -7.80 3.99
CA GLN A 3 -15.61 -8.15 5.40
C GLN A 3 -16.98 -8.84 5.62
N VAL A 4 -17.91 -8.71 4.70
CA VAL A 4 -19.21 -9.41 4.77
C VAL A 4 -19.09 -10.88 4.38
N PHE A 5 -18.04 -11.25 3.62
CA PHE A 5 -17.81 -12.63 3.19
C PHE A 5 -17.15 -13.52 4.29
N LEU A 6 -16.44 -12.94 5.24
CA LEU A 6 -15.76 -13.68 6.32
C LEU A 6 -16.72 -14.04 7.48
N GLY A 7 -17.81 -13.29 7.67
CA GLY A 7 -18.85 -13.63 8.66
C GLY A 7 -19.67 -14.85 8.28
N PHE A 8 -19.79 -15.17 7.00
CA PHE A 8 -20.60 -16.28 6.50
C PHE A 8 -19.90 -17.66 6.58
N ILE A 9 -18.58 -17.69 6.56
CA ILE A 9 -17.81 -18.94 6.63
C ILE A 9 -17.72 -19.47 8.07
N SER A 10 -17.73 -18.59 9.06
CA SER A 10 -17.64 -18.97 10.49
C SER A 10 -18.94 -19.58 11.04
N PHE A 11 -20.10 -19.27 10.43
CA PHE A 11 -21.40 -19.79 10.89
C PHE A 11 -21.73 -21.22 10.37
N MET A 12 -20.99 -21.71 9.37
CA MET A 12 -21.17 -23.08 8.85
C MET A 12 -20.56 -24.18 9.73
N ALA A 13 -19.74 -23.84 10.73
CA ALA A 13 -19.02 -24.84 11.54
C ALA A 13 -19.77 -25.33 12.80
N PHE A 14 -20.93 -24.78 13.13
CA PHE A 14 -21.69 -25.13 14.35
C PHE A 14 -23.02 -25.86 14.10
N LEU A 15 -23.21 -26.46 12.93
CA LEU A 15 -24.34 -27.36 12.71
C LEU A 15 -24.03 -28.77 13.21
N THR A 16 -23.90 -28.93 14.53
CA THR A 16 -24.18 -30.21 15.17
C THR A 16 -25.62 -30.60 14.79
N ALA A 17 -25.80 -31.81 14.30
CA ALA A 17 -27.09 -32.34 13.87
C ALA A 17 -28.18 -31.94 14.86
N MET A 18 -29.13 -31.07 14.44
CA MET A 18 -30.32 -30.79 15.24
C MET A 18 -31.00 -32.13 15.57
N PRO A 19 -31.38 -32.39 16.81
CA PRO A 19 -32.12 -33.60 17.12
C PRO A 19 -33.41 -33.57 16.30
N VAL A 20 -33.59 -34.59 15.46
CA VAL A 20 -34.82 -34.80 14.68
C VAL A 20 -35.96 -34.94 15.68
N GLN A 21 -36.73 -33.85 15.88
CA GLN A 21 -37.94 -33.94 16.68
C GLN A 21 -38.91 -34.92 16.00
N ALA A 22 -39.44 -35.82 16.80
CA ALA A 22 -40.28 -36.90 16.33
C ALA A 22 -41.43 -36.35 15.50
N ALA A 23 -41.41 -36.57 14.19
CA ALA A 23 -42.48 -36.21 13.28
C ALA A 23 -43.68 -37.10 13.55
N ASP A 24 -44.71 -36.50 14.16
CA ASP A 24 -45.97 -37.19 14.44
C ASP A 24 -46.63 -37.63 13.13
N GLY A 25 -46.85 -38.93 12.99
CA GLY A 25 -47.69 -39.50 11.95
C GLY A 25 -47.00 -40.28 10.81
N LEU A 26 -45.66 -40.43 10.81
CA LEU A 26 -44.96 -41.29 9.83
C LEU A 26 -45.02 -42.77 10.22
N THR A 27 -45.26 -43.64 9.23
CA THR A 27 -45.08 -45.10 9.41
C THR A 27 -43.61 -45.45 9.69
N GLY A 28 -43.36 -46.59 10.32
CA GLY A 28 -41.96 -46.98 10.67
C GLY A 28 -41.01 -47.06 9.47
N ASN A 29 -41.51 -47.39 8.29
CA ASN A 29 -40.75 -47.44 7.04
C ASN A 29 -40.51 -46.03 6.45
N ASP A 30 -41.53 -45.20 6.41
CA ASP A 30 -41.40 -43.83 5.89
C ASP A 30 -40.50 -42.96 6.80
N ARG A 31 -40.50 -43.21 8.11
CA ARG A 31 -39.58 -42.59 9.05
C ARG A 31 -38.13 -42.92 8.74
N LYS A 32 -37.81 -44.24 8.54
CA LYS A 32 -36.46 -44.64 8.17
C LYS A 32 -36.01 -44.03 6.85
N ARG A 33 -36.92 -43.95 5.88
CA ARG A 33 -36.63 -43.30 4.58
C ARG A 33 -36.37 -41.82 4.73
N TYR A 34 -37.23 -41.14 5.50
CA TYR A 34 -37.04 -39.70 5.79
C TYR A 34 -35.71 -39.45 6.47
N ASP A 35 -35.41 -40.16 7.55
CA ASP A 35 -34.15 -39.98 8.31
C ASP A 35 -32.93 -40.20 7.41
N TYR A 36 -32.97 -41.25 6.55
CA TYR A 36 -31.89 -41.53 5.60
C TYR A 36 -31.68 -40.34 4.62
N PHE A 37 -32.71 -39.88 3.97
CA PHE A 37 -32.59 -38.78 2.97
C PHE A 37 -32.18 -37.48 3.63
N PHE A 38 -32.72 -37.16 4.80
CA PHE A 38 -32.36 -35.96 5.53
C PHE A 38 -30.90 -35.96 5.99
N GLN A 39 -30.44 -37.05 6.59
CA GLN A 39 -29.05 -37.16 7.05
C GLN A 39 -28.07 -37.15 5.89
N GLU A 40 -28.38 -37.84 4.80
CA GLU A 40 -27.53 -37.83 3.61
C GLU A 40 -27.48 -36.44 2.94
N ALA A 41 -28.61 -35.72 2.89
CA ALA A 41 -28.65 -34.36 2.43
C ALA A 41 -27.73 -33.45 3.29
N ALA A 42 -27.81 -33.55 4.62
CA ALA A 42 -26.95 -32.79 5.54
C ALA A 42 -25.47 -33.17 5.37
N ARG A 43 -25.16 -34.45 5.15
CA ARG A 43 -23.79 -34.89 4.88
C ARG A 43 -23.25 -34.32 3.56
N LEU A 44 -24.04 -34.36 2.49
CA LEU A 44 -23.64 -33.78 1.19
C LEU A 44 -23.47 -32.29 1.26
N GLN A 45 -24.31 -31.57 2.00
CA GLN A 45 -24.15 -30.16 2.28
C GLN A 45 -22.80 -29.86 2.97
N ALA A 46 -22.44 -30.65 4.01
CA ALA A 46 -21.17 -30.50 4.70
C ALA A 46 -19.95 -30.77 3.79
N LEU A 47 -20.12 -31.59 2.74
CA LEU A 47 -19.11 -31.86 1.71
C LEU A 47 -19.11 -30.83 0.56
N GLY A 48 -19.93 -29.77 0.63
CA GLY A 48 -20.02 -28.76 -0.41
C GLY A 48 -20.79 -29.19 -1.67
N ARG A 49 -21.42 -30.37 -1.66
CA ARG A 49 -22.22 -30.90 -2.78
C ARG A 49 -23.66 -30.37 -2.70
N TYR A 50 -23.80 -29.06 -2.87
CA TYR A 50 -25.05 -28.33 -2.58
C TYR A 50 -26.23 -28.74 -3.49
N GLY A 51 -25.98 -29.02 -4.78
CA GLY A 51 -27.03 -29.44 -5.71
C GLY A 51 -27.65 -30.79 -5.29
N ASP A 52 -26.81 -31.76 -5.03
CA ASP A 52 -27.23 -33.11 -4.61
C ASP A 52 -27.94 -33.05 -3.24
N ALA A 53 -27.45 -32.22 -2.33
CA ALA A 53 -28.08 -32.03 -1.03
C ALA A 53 -29.49 -31.42 -1.15
N PHE A 54 -29.67 -30.44 -2.02
CA PHE A 54 -30.98 -29.82 -2.27
C PHE A 54 -32.01 -30.82 -2.80
N GLU A 55 -31.62 -31.68 -3.77
CA GLU A 55 -32.49 -32.73 -4.29
C GLU A 55 -32.93 -33.73 -3.21
N LEU A 56 -32.02 -34.11 -2.32
CA LEU A 56 -32.35 -34.99 -1.20
C LEU A 56 -33.22 -34.33 -0.15
N PHE A 57 -33.05 -33.01 0.15
CA PHE A 57 -34.00 -32.26 0.98
C PHE A 57 -35.38 -32.20 0.34
N GLU A 58 -35.49 -31.99 -0.99
CA GLU A 58 -36.76 -32.05 -1.70
C GLU A 58 -37.41 -33.45 -1.58
N HIS A 59 -36.61 -34.52 -1.65
CA HIS A 59 -37.12 -35.86 -1.48
C HIS A 59 -37.58 -36.14 -0.04
N ALA A 60 -36.83 -35.71 0.95
CA ALA A 60 -37.22 -35.76 2.36
C ALA A 60 -38.52 -35.00 2.64
N ARG A 61 -38.72 -33.84 2.05
CA ARG A 61 -39.93 -33.03 2.15
C ARG A 61 -41.19 -33.77 1.62
N LYS A 62 -41.03 -34.49 0.49
CA LYS A 62 -42.12 -35.28 -0.09
C LYS A 62 -42.56 -36.43 0.82
N ILE A 63 -41.58 -37.02 1.56
CA ILE A 63 -41.86 -38.07 2.53
C ILE A 63 -42.51 -37.51 3.80
N ASN A 64 -41.97 -36.42 4.32
CA ASN A 64 -42.48 -35.73 5.50
C ASN A 64 -42.77 -34.24 5.25
N PRO A 65 -43.97 -33.88 4.77
CA PRO A 65 -44.34 -32.47 4.56
C PRO A 65 -44.54 -31.64 5.85
N ARG A 66 -44.41 -32.29 7.03
CA ARG A 66 -44.52 -31.63 8.34
C ARG A 66 -43.15 -31.42 9.03
N ALA A 67 -42.05 -31.82 8.39
CA ALA A 67 -40.70 -31.62 8.93
C ALA A 67 -40.26 -30.17 8.77
N ALA A 68 -40.29 -29.41 9.84
CA ALA A 68 -39.96 -28.00 9.85
C ALA A 68 -38.51 -27.73 9.40
N GLU A 69 -37.59 -28.61 9.81
CA GLU A 69 -36.18 -28.52 9.50
C GLU A 69 -35.89 -28.60 8.00
N VAL A 70 -36.64 -29.37 7.23
CA VAL A 70 -36.45 -29.45 5.78
C VAL A 70 -36.76 -28.13 5.10
N TYR A 71 -37.82 -27.46 5.49
CA TYR A 71 -38.17 -26.13 4.97
C TYR A 71 -37.11 -25.10 5.35
N PHE A 72 -36.57 -25.21 6.58
CA PHE A 72 -35.46 -24.34 7.01
C PHE A 72 -34.24 -24.48 6.11
N TYR A 73 -33.78 -25.72 5.83
CA TYR A 73 -32.65 -25.94 4.93
C TYR A 73 -32.97 -25.47 3.51
N GLN A 74 -34.13 -25.77 2.98
CA GLN A 74 -34.54 -25.31 1.65
C GLN A 74 -34.53 -23.78 1.51
N SER A 75 -34.94 -23.06 2.56
CA SER A 75 -34.89 -21.61 2.56
C SER A 75 -33.50 -21.05 2.29
N MET A 76 -32.45 -21.72 2.81
CA MET A 76 -31.05 -21.32 2.60
C MET A 76 -30.64 -21.48 1.13
N TYR A 77 -31.07 -22.56 0.48
CA TYR A 77 -30.80 -22.80 -0.94
C TYR A 77 -31.53 -21.79 -1.83
N TYR A 78 -32.82 -21.54 -1.56
CA TYR A 78 -33.59 -20.54 -2.31
C TYR A 78 -33.02 -19.14 -2.17
N GLN A 79 -32.49 -18.77 -1.01
CA GLN A 79 -31.81 -17.49 -0.81
C GLN A 79 -30.52 -17.41 -1.64
N GLN A 80 -29.73 -18.50 -1.70
CA GLN A 80 -28.53 -18.53 -2.56
C GLN A 80 -28.89 -18.43 -4.05
N MET A 81 -30.00 -19.03 -4.46
CA MET A 81 -30.53 -18.95 -5.82
C MET A 81 -31.23 -17.61 -6.12
N LYS A 82 -31.24 -16.65 -5.17
CA LYS A 82 -31.93 -15.35 -5.27
C LYS A 82 -33.44 -15.50 -5.55
N GLN A 83 -34.05 -16.57 -5.05
CA GLN A 83 -35.47 -16.83 -5.11
C GLN A 83 -36.14 -16.42 -3.79
N ASP A 84 -36.13 -15.13 -3.51
CA ASP A 84 -36.46 -14.55 -2.20
C ASP A 84 -37.85 -14.90 -1.70
N SER A 85 -38.84 -14.93 -2.60
CA SER A 85 -40.21 -15.32 -2.24
C SER A 85 -40.28 -16.78 -1.73
N LEU A 86 -39.61 -17.71 -2.41
CA LEU A 86 -39.61 -19.12 -1.99
C LEU A 86 -38.79 -19.33 -0.70
N ALA A 87 -37.73 -18.56 -0.51
CA ALA A 87 -36.96 -18.58 0.73
C ALA A 87 -37.84 -18.13 1.92
N GLN A 88 -38.58 -17.02 1.76
CA GLN A 88 -39.49 -16.51 2.77
C GLN A 88 -40.61 -17.49 3.08
N ASP A 89 -41.24 -18.06 2.05
CA ASP A 89 -42.34 -19.03 2.21
C ASP A 89 -41.86 -20.28 2.97
N CYS A 90 -40.66 -20.77 2.65
CA CYS A 90 -40.07 -21.89 3.38
C CYS A 90 -39.82 -21.56 4.84
N LEU A 91 -39.21 -20.40 5.15
CA LEU A 91 -39.00 -19.98 6.55
C LEU A 91 -40.32 -19.82 7.30
N ALA A 92 -41.33 -19.19 6.69
CA ALA A 92 -42.67 -19.04 7.28
C ALA A 92 -43.30 -20.41 7.58
N ARG A 93 -43.14 -21.36 6.66
CA ARG A 93 -43.62 -22.73 6.86
C ARG A 93 -42.88 -23.44 8.00
N ALA A 94 -41.56 -23.31 8.07
CA ALA A 94 -40.75 -23.87 9.15
C ALA A 94 -41.20 -23.33 10.52
N ILE A 95 -41.42 -22.01 10.65
CA ILE A 95 -41.90 -21.35 11.86
C ILE A 95 -43.32 -21.84 12.22
N THR A 96 -44.21 -21.96 11.23
CA THR A 96 -45.57 -22.45 11.47
C THR A 96 -45.58 -23.90 12.02
N LEU A 97 -44.67 -24.74 11.54
CA LEU A 97 -44.57 -26.14 11.95
C LEU A 97 -43.86 -26.31 13.30
N ALA A 98 -42.96 -25.41 13.65
CA ALA A 98 -42.23 -25.41 14.91
C ALA A 98 -42.14 -23.98 15.52
N PRO A 99 -43.27 -23.48 16.10
CA PRO A 99 -43.35 -22.10 16.55
C PRO A 99 -42.40 -21.71 17.71
N SER A 100 -42.00 -22.69 18.50
CA SER A 100 -41.05 -22.51 19.62
C SER A 100 -39.60 -22.54 19.22
N ASN A 101 -39.28 -22.86 17.96
CA ASN A 101 -37.89 -22.93 17.48
C ASN A 101 -37.37 -21.53 17.19
N LEU A 102 -36.55 -20.99 18.10
CA LEU A 102 -35.94 -19.66 17.98
C LEU A 102 -35.03 -19.54 16.78
N THR A 103 -34.30 -20.59 16.39
CA THR A 103 -33.36 -20.57 15.23
C THR A 103 -34.11 -20.23 13.93
N PHE A 104 -35.32 -20.74 13.75
CA PHE A 104 -36.09 -20.43 12.53
C PHE A 104 -36.57 -18.99 12.53
N ARG A 105 -36.94 -18.44 13.68
CA ARG A 105 -37.31 -17.04 13.84
C ARG A 105 -36.14 -16.10 13.64
N GLU A 106 -34.98 -16.43 14.22
CA GLU A 106 -33.73 -15.69 14.02
C GLU A 106 -33.33 -15.65 12.53
N ARG A 107 -33.50 -16.79 11.84
CA ARG A 107 -33.22 -16.83 10.40
C ARG A 107 -34.17 -15.97 9.60
N MET A 108 -35.44 -15.91 9.96
CA MET A 108 -36.40 -15.02 9.34
C MET A 108 -36.06 -13.54 9.61
N ALA A 109 -35.68 -13.21 10.84
CA ALA A 109 -35.23 -11.86 11.19
C ALA A 109 -34.00 -11.44 10.37
N GLN A 110 -32.98 -12.33 10.27
CA GLN A 110 -31.80 -12.12 9.43
C GLN A 110 -32.15 -11.96 7.94
N TYR A 111 -33.13 -12.75 7.44
CA TYR A 111 -33.63 -12.59 6.08
C TYR A 111 -34.24 -11.20 5.87
N TYR A 112 -35.03 -10.69 6.81
CA TYR A 112 -35.58 -9.34 6.73
C TYR A 112 -34.49 -8.27 6.76
N VAL A 113 -33.46 -8.43 7.57
CA VAL A 113 -32.29 -7.52 7.59
C VAL A 113 -31.58 -7.51 6.24
N ALA A 114 -31.29 -8.70 5.68
CA ALA A 114 -30.61 -8.82 4.40
C ALA A 114 -31.37 -8.17 3.23
N ASN A 115 -32.69 -8.18 3.30
CA ASN A 115 -33.59 -7.58 2.31
C ASN A 115 -34.02 -6.16 2.68
N GLN A 116 -33.38 -5.51 3.66
CA GLN A 116 -33.64 -4.14 4.11
C GLN A 116 -35.10 -3.90 4.58
N GLN A 117 -35.79 -4.96 4.99
CA GLN A 117 -37.13 -4.89 5.56
C GLN A 117 -37.05 -4.67 7.09
N TYR A 118 -36.48 -3.51 7.47
CA TYR A 118 -36.05 -3.26 8.85
C TYR A 118 -37.23 -3.33 9.85
N ASP A 119 -38.43 -2.84 9.50
CA ASP A 119 -39.58 -2.88 10.40
C ASP A 119 -39.97 -4.32 10.75
N LYS A 120 -39.96 -5.22 9.75
CA LYS A 120 -40.26 -6.65 9.98
C LYS A 120 -39.14 -7.34 10.75
N ALA A 121 -37.87 -6.92 10.54
CA ALA A 121 -36.74 -7.42 11.30
C ALA A 121 -36.89 -7.03 12.78
N ILE A 122 -37.25 -5.79 13.06
CA ILE A 122 -37.51 -5.29 14.42
C ILE A 122 -38.63 -6.09 15.08
N GLU A 123 -39.80 -6.25 14.42
CA GLU A 123 -40.90 -7.05 14.93
C GLU A 123 -40.47 -8.50 15.24
N ALA A 124 -39.67 -9.10 14.36
CA ALA A 124 -39.17 -10.46 14.56
C ALA A 124 -38.22 -10.56 15.76
N TYR A 125 -37.27 -9.64 15.92
CA TYR A 125 -36.34 -9.66 17.07
C TYR A 125 -37.07 -9.32 18.38
N GLU A 126 -38.02 -8.41 18.40
CA GLU A 126 -38.91 -8.16 19.54
C GLU A 126 -39.67 -9.44 19.94
N GLY A 127 -40.19 -10.17 18.99
CA GLY A 127 -40.86 -11.45 19.23
C GLY A 127 -39.93 -12.55 19.74
N ILE A 128 -38.67 -12.57 19.31
CA ILE A 128 -37.63 -13.50 19.81
C ILE A 128 -37.35 -13.19 21.27
N PHE A 129 -37.05 -11.94 21.61
CA PHE A 129 -36.77 -11.53 22.97
C PHE A 129 -37.98 -11.75 23.92
N ALA A 130 -39.17 -11.48 23.46
CA ALA A 130 -40.40 -11.72 24.25
C ALA A 130 -40.64 -13.20 24.61
N GLN A 131 -40.12 -14.13 23.80
CA GLN A 131 -40.16 -15.58 24.08
C GLN A 131 -39.04 -16.06 24.98
N ASN A 132 -37.87 -15.43 24.89
CA ASN A 132 -36.71 -15.79 25.66
C ASN A 132 -35.95 -14.53 26.06
N HIS A 133 -36.15 -14.07 27.30
CA HIS A 133 -35.46 -12.88 27.84
C HIS A 133 -33.95 -13.08 28.04
N ASP A 134 -33.47 -14.34 28.14
CA ASP A 134 -32.04 -14.62 28.21
C ASP A 134 -31.31 -14.38 26.85
N ASN A 135 -32.08 -14.24 25.76
CA ASN A 135 -31.52 -13.97 24.43
C ASN A 135 -31.24 -12.48 24.24
N THR A 136 -30.19 -11.97 24.90
CA THR A 136 -29.76 -10.56 24.79
C THR A 136 -29.20 -10.23 23.41
N ASP A 137 -28.78 -11.22 22.60
CA ASP A 137 -28.36 -11.02 21.21
C ASP A 137 -29.49 -10.37 20.37
N ALA A 138 -30.75 -10.69 20.66
CA ALA A 138 -31.89 -10.05 20.01
C ALA A 138 -31.94 -8.54 20.31
N LEU A 139 -31.61 -8.11 21.54
CA LEU A 139 -31.54 -6.70 21.92
C LEU A 139 -30.39 -5.97 21.21
N TYR A 140 -29.22 -6.61 21.10
CA TYR A 140 -28.11 -6.05 20.33
C TYR A 140 -28.44 -5.88 18.85
N MET A 141 -29.20 -6.82 18.27
CA MET A 141 -29.67 -6.67 16.89
C MET A 141 -30.72 -5.55 16.76
N LEU A 142 -31.63 -5.39 17.71
CA LEU A 142 -32.56 -4.26 17.77
C LEU A 142 -31.82 -2.93 17.87
N LEU A 143 -30.80 -2.84 18.73
CA LEU A 143 -29.99 -1.63 18.87
C LEU A 143 -29.36 -1.22 17.54
N ARG A 144 -28.79 -2.17 16.79
CA ARG A 144 -28.22 -1.93 15.46
C ARG A 144 -29.28 -1.48 14.43
N LEU A 145 -30.46 -2.09 14.46
CA LEU A 145 -31.56 -1.73 13.55
C LEU A 145 -32.07 -0.32 13.84
N TYR A 146 -32.25 0.02 15.10
CA TYR A 146 -32.66 1.38 15.50
C TYR A 146 -31.56 2.41 15.20
N GLN A 147 -30.29 2.05 15.34
CA GLN A 147 -29.17 2.90 14.95
C GLN A 147 -29.18 3.18 13.43
N GLN A 148 -29.44 2.15 12.62
CA GLN A 148 -29.54 2.29 11.16
C GLN A 148 -30.69 3.22 10.75
N GLN A 149 -31.79 3.21 11.51
CA GLN A 149 -32.98 4.05 11.28
C GLN A 149 -32.91 5.39 12.01
N LYS A 150 -31.87 5.62 12.85
CA LYS A 150 -31.71 6.81 13.71
C LYS A 150 -32.86 7.00 14.72
N GLU A 151 -33.43 5.88 15.15
CA GLU A 151 -34.52 5.85 16.13
C GLU A 151 -33.99 5.94 17.56
N TYR A 152 -33.40 7.08 17.92
CA TYR A 152 -32.71 7.32 19.17
C TYR A 152 -33.52 6.98 20.43
N PRO A 153 -34.81 7.33 20.55
CA PRO A 153 -35.60 6.94 21.71
C PRO A 153 -35.73 5.43 21.89
N GLN A 154 -35.81 4.68 20.78
CA GLN A 154 -35.90 3.22 20.85
C GLN A 154 -34.51 2.61 21.19
N MET A 155 -33.41 3.21 20.76
CA MET A 155 -32.07 2.82 21.19
C MET A 155 -31.92 2.95 22.70
N LEU A 156 -32.30 4.08 23.30
CA LEU A 156 -32.26 4.29 24.75
C LEU A 156 -33.10 3.25 25.50
N LYS A 157 -34.32 2.97 25.01
CA LYS A 157 -35.18 1.94 25.59
C LYS A 157 -34.55 0.55 25.52
N THR A 158 -33.88 0.24 24.42
CA THR A 158 -33.21 -1.05 24.22
C THR A 158 -31.99 -1.17 25.12
N LEU A 159 -31.20 -0.11 25.29
CA LEU A 159 -30.08 -0.07 26.25
C LEU A 159 -30.55 -0.26 27.70
N ASN A 160 -31.67 0.35 28.10
CA ASN A 160 -32.23 0.13 29.42
C ASN A 160 -32.68 -1.33 29.64
N ARG A 161 -33.17 -2.00 28.60
CA ARG A 161 -33.49 -3.44 28.65
C ARG A 161 -32.21 -4.26 28.81
N LEU A 162 -31.16 -3.96 28.05
CA LEU A 162 -29.85 -4.61 28.17
C LEU A 162 -29.28 -4.46 29.59
N GLU A 163 -29.38 -3.28 30.19
CA GLU A 163 -28.96 -3.06 31.58
C GLU A 163 -29.80 -3.87 32.59
N THR A 164 -31.07 -4.09 32.32
CA THR A 164 -31.92 -4.92 33.17
C THR A 164 -31.49 -6.38 33.13
N GLU A 165 -31.11 -6.90 31.98
CA GLU A 165 -30.76 -8.31 31.76
C GLU A 165 -29.27 -8.60 32.11
N GLU A 166 -28.37 -7.71 31.70
CA GLU A 166 -26.91 -7.93 31.87
C GLU A 166 -26.29 -7.18 33.04
N GLY A 167 -27.04 -6.25 33.64
CA GLY A 167 -26.58 -5.35 34.69
C GLY A 167 -26.04 -4.03 34.17
N GLU A 168 -25.80 -3.10 35.10
CA GLU A 168 -25.22 -1.81 34.78
C GLU A 168 -23.82 -1.99 34.17
N ASN A 169 -23.55 -1.28 33.06
CA ASN A 169 -22.32 -1.39 32.33
C ASN A 169 -21.90 0.00 31.80
N GLU A 170 -20.63 0.31 32.06
CA GLU A 170 -20.03 1.59 31.60
C GLU A 170 -20.27 1.88 30.11
N LYS A 171 -20.20 0.83 29.27
CA LYS A 171 -20.44 0.97 27.83
C LYS A 171 -21.86 1.43 27.53
N PHE A 172 -22.85 0.93 28.26
CA PHE A 172 -24.24 1.32 28.07
C PHE A 172 -24.45 2.77 28.50
N THR A 173 -23.86 3.19 29.61
CA THR A 173 -23.93 4.58 30.08
C THR A 173 -23.31 5.55 29.08
N LEU A 174 -22.13 5.22 28.55
CA LEU A 174 -21.45 6.02 27.53
C LEU A 174 -22.24 6.07 26.21
N GLU A 175 -22.83 4.95 25.80
CA GLU A 175 -23.68 4.91 24.59
C GLU A 175 -24.95 5.74 24.79
N LYS A 176 -25.61 5.67 25.94
CA LYS A 176 -26.75 6.53 26.28
C LYS A 176 -26.38 8.00 26.25
N MET A 177 -25.24 8.37 26.87
CA MET A 177 -24.71 9.74 26.82
C MET A 177 -24.57 10.22 25.37
N HIS A 178 -23.92 9.41 24.52
CA HIS A 178 -23.75 9.74 23.11
C HIS A 178 -25.09 9.90 22.35
N ILE A 179 -26.04 9.02 22.62
CA ILE A 179 -27.40 9.11 22.02
C ILE A 179 -28.10 10.40 22.47
N TYR A 180 -28.00 10.77 23.76
CA TYR A 180 -28.56 12.03 24.23
C TYR A 180 -27.93 13.24 23.56
N GLU A 181 -26.62 13.23 23.29
CA GLU A 181 -25.95 14.28 22.50
C GLU A 181 -26.49 14.35 21.06
N LEU A 182 -26.70 13.20 20.40
CA LEU A 182 -27.29 13.16 19.06
C LEU A 182 -28.74 13.69 19.04
N MET A 183 -29.46 13.60 20.18
CA MET A 183 -30.79 14.16 20.37
C MET A 183 -30.77 15.63 20.79
N ASN A 184 -29.60 16.23 20.98
CA ASN A 184 -29.42 17.56 21.58
C ASN A 184 -30.00 17.69 23.01
N ASP A 185 -30.07 16.57 23.76
CA ASP A 185 -30.47 16.57 25.16
C ASP A 185 -29.22 16.55 26.07
N SER A 186 -28.50 17.66 26.10
CA SER A 186 -27.27 17.82 26.89
C SER A 186 -27.51 17.66 28.39
N LYS A 187 -28.74 17.87 28.87
CA LYS A 187 -29.08 17.69 30.28
C LYS A 187 -29.06 16.20 30.67
N SER A 188 -29.62 15.35 29.85
CA SER A 188 -29.62 13.89 30.07
C SER A 188 -28.22 13.31 29.84
N ALA A 189 -27.49 13.77 28.81
CA ALA A 189 -26.09 13.39 28.57
C ALA A 189 -25.20 13.70 29.76
N TYR A 190 -25.30 14.91 30.31
CA TYR A 190 -24.58 15.30 31.54
C TYR A 190 -24.92 14.38 32.73
N LYS A 191 -26.20 14.05 32.92
CA LYS A 191 -26.64 13.20 34.03
C LYS A 191 -26.03 11.80 33.92
N GLU A 192 -25.99 11.20 32.74
CA GLU A 192 -25.37 9.88 32.52
C GLU A 192 -23.88 9.92 32.86
N LEU A 193 -23.14 10.88 32.27
CA LEU A 193 -21.70 10.99 32.48
C LEU A 193 -21.34 11.32 33.93
N LYS A 194 -22.16 12.15 34.59
CA LYS A 194 -21.98 12.46 36.02
C LYS A 194 -22.26 11.23 36.89
N SER A 195 -23.32 10.48 36.62
CA SER A 195 -23.63 9.22 37.33
C SER A 195 -22.48 8.23 37.19
N LEU A 196 -21.89 8.08 36.00
CA LEU A 196 -20.72 7.24 35.78
C LEU A 196 -19.52 7.69 36.64
N THR A 197 -19.26 9.00 36.69
CA THR A 197 -18.18 9.56 37.51
C THR A 197 -18.41 9.34 39.01
N GLU A 198 -19.66 9.40 39.46
CA GLU A 198 -20.03 9.17 40.86
C GLU A 198 -19.97 7.68 41.23
N ALA A 199 -20.30 6.78 40.32
CA ALA A 199 -20.19 5.33 40.48
C ALA A 199 -18.72 4.86 40.55
N HIS A 200 -17.83 5.55 39.82
CA HIS A 200 -16.39 5.24 39.75
C HIS A 200 -15.52 6.40 40.26
N PRO A 201 -15.58 6.77 41.55
CA PRO A 201 -14.96 8.00 42.06
C PRO A 201 -13.42 8.00 42.03
N LEU A 202 -12.80 6.83 41.88
CA LEU A 202 -11.35 6.67 41.76
C LEU A 202 -10.86 6.61 40.32
N ASP A 203 -11.75 6.51 39.37
CA ASP A 203 -11.38 6.50 37.96
C ASP A 203 -11.23 7.94 37.42
N MET A 204 -10.00 8.33 37.16
CA MET A 204 -9.67 9.66 36.69
C MET A 204 -10.02 9.88 35.23
N ILE A 205 -10.25 8.78 34.47
CA ILE A 205 -10.67 8.87 33.05
C ILE A 205 -12.07 9.49 32.97
N TYR A 206 -13.04 9.00 33.77
CA TYR A 206 -14.40 9.53 33.75
C TYR A 206 -14.49 10.96 34.25
N LYS A 207 -13.67 11.33 35.26
CA LYS A 207 -13.55 12.75 35.68
C LYS A 207 -13.03 13.63 34.56
N THR A 208 -12.03 13.15 33.79
CA THR A 208 -11.48 13.90 32.67
C THR A 208 -12.49 14.00 31.54
N MET A 209 -13.24 12.92 31.23
CA MET A 209 -14.33 12.93 30.25
C MET A 209 -15.43 13.91 30.62
N LEU A 210 -15.84 13.94 31.90
CA LEU A 210 -16.82 14.94 32.40
C LEU A 210 -16.27 16.37 32.26
N GLY A 211 -14.99 16.58 32.54
CA GLY A 211 -14.33 17.85 32.33
C GLY A 211 -14.35 18.29 30.86
N ASN A 212 -14.04 17.39 29.94
CA ASN A 212 -14.07 17.65 28.49
C ASN A 212 -15.50 17.99 28.02
N TRP A 213 -16.48 17.23 28.47
CA TRP A 213 -17.88 17.51 28.17
C TRP A 213 -18.29 18.91 28.65
N LEU A 214 -17.89 19.29 29.86
CA LEU A 214 -18.14 20.64 30.42
C LEU A 214 -17.44 21.73 29.62
N MET A 215 -16.23 21.47 29.07
CA MET A 215 -15.53 22.41 28.18
C MET A 215 -16.32 22.67 26.90
N GLU A 216 -16.80 21.63 26.25
CA GLU A 216 -17.59 21.71 25.01
C GLU A 216 -18.89 22.48 25.23
N HIS A 217 -19.51 22.34 26.41
CA HIS A 217 -20.74 23.02 26.80
C HIS A 217 -20.53 24.37 27.51
N GLN A 218 -19.34 24.95 27.38
CA GLN A 218 -19.00 26.28 27.92
C GLN A 218 -18.97 26.40 29.46
N HIS A 219 -19.00 25.29 30.19
CA HIS A 219 -18.85 25.23 31.65
C HIS A 219 -17.38 25.23 32.09
N ARG A 220 -16.59 26.14 31.52
CA ARG A 220 -15.11 26.15 31.61
C ARG A 220 -14.58 26.14 33.06
N LYS A 221 -15.24 26.84 33.99
CA LYS A 221 -14.78 26.88 35.41
C LYS A 221 -14.89 25.54 36.12
N GLU A 222 -15.93 24.79 35.79
CA GLU A 222 -16.16 23.46 36.37
C GLU A 222 -15.20 22.44 35.77
N ALA A 223 -15.01 22.50 34.47
CA ALA A 223 -14.02 21.69 33.73
C ALA A 223 -12.59 21.87 34.33
N TYR A 224 -12.17 23.12 34.52
CA TYR A 224 -10.86 23.44 35.09
C TYR A 224 -10.68 22.79 36.47
N LYS A 225 -11.69 22.84 37.35
CA LYS A 225 -11.65 22.21 38.68
C LYS A 225 -11.48 20.70 38.59
N LEU A 226 -12.14 20.06 37.64
CA LEU A 226 -12.00 18.60 37.46
C LEU A 226 -10.60 18.25 36.94
N PHE A 227 -10.09 18.94 35.94
CA PHE A 227 -8.75 18.69 35.38
C PHE A 227 -7.66 18.91 36.46
N THR A 228 -7.75 20.00 37.25
CA THR A 228 -6.79 20.27 38.32
C THR A 228 -6.87 19.22 39.41
N HIS A 229 -8.07 18.79 39.79
CA HIS A 229 -8.23 17.70 40.77
C HIS A 229 -7.64 16.38 40.26
N VAL A 230 -7.85 16.02 38.98
CA VAL A 230 -7.22 14.83 38.42
C VAL A 230 -5.70 14.92 38.46
N LEU A 231 -5.11 16.10 38.18
CA LEU A 231 -3.66 16.28 38.22
C LEU A 231 -3.08 16.44 39.62
N GLU A 232 -3.89 16.72 40.63
CA GLU A 232 -3.49 16.66 42.06
C GLU A 232 -3.32 15.21 42.50
N GLU A 233 -4.24 14.30 42.08
CA GLU A 233 -4.19 12.89 42.39
C GLU A 233 -3.20 12.13 41.50
N GLU A 234 -3.22 12.42 40.20
CA GLU A 234 -2.39 11.79 39.19
C GLU A 234 -1.61 12.86 38.38
N PRO A 235 -0.47 13.35 38.89
CA PRO A 235 0.28 14.44 38.24
C PRO A 235 0.74 14.16 36.81
N ASP A 236 0.89 12.91 36.42
CA ASP A 236 1.35 12.46 35.11
C ASP A 236 0.21 11.94 34.22
N ASN A 237 -1.06 12.17 34.59
CA ASN A 237 -2.20 11.79 33.77
C ASN A 237 -2.21 12.59 32.47
N SER A 238 -1.83 11.93 31.36
CA SER A 238 -1.67 12.58 30.06
C SER A 238 -2.99 13.13 29.50
N TYR A 239 -4.12 12.45 29.74
CA TYR A 239 -5.42 12.92 29.27
C TYR A 239 -5.82 14.24 29.96
N ALA A 240 -5.68 14.32 31.28
CA ALA A 240 -5.98 15.55 32.01
C ALA A 240 -5.00 16.68 31.68
N GLN A 241 -3.72 16.37 31.42
CA GLN A 241 -2.73 17.34 30.95
C GLN A 241 -3.13 17.91 29.60
N MET A 242 -3.55 17.05 28.64
CA MET A 242 -4.02 17.48 27.32
C MET A 242 -5.27 18.34 27.44
N SER A 243 -6.26 17.91 28.21
CA SER A 243 -7.49 18.66 28.43
C SER A 243 -7.22 20.04 29.06
N LEU A 244 -6.25 20.12 29.97
CA LEU A 244 -5.85 21.39 30.56
C LEU A 244 -5.06 22.28 29.59
N TYR A 245 -4.26 21.71 28.70
CA TYR A 245 -3.65 22.41 27.59
C TYR A 245 -4.71 23.06 26.67
N ASP A 246 -5.74 22.28 26.29
CA ASP A 246 -6.85 22.78 25.47
C ASP A 246 -7.66 23.86 26.19
N TYR A 247 -7.86 23.71 27.51
CA TYR A 247 -8.48 24.73 28.34
C TYR A 247 -7.71 26.06 28.28
N TYR A 248 -6.38 26.03 28.47
CA TYR A 248 -5.56 27.22 28.46
C TYR A 248 -5.56 27.91 27.08
N ASN A 249 -5.52 27.13 26.00
CA ASN A 249 -5.66 27.66 24.64
C ASN A 249 -7.04 28.30 24.41
N ALA A 250 -8.12 27.64 24.81
CA ALA A 250 -9.49 28.14 24.66
C ALA A 250 -9.78 29.39 25.52
N THR A 251 -8.94 29.67 26.51
CA THR A 251 -9.06 30.84 27.40
C THR A 251 -7.97 31.88 27.19
N ASP A 252 -7.17 31.75 26.11
CA ASP A 252 -6.07 32.65 25.70
C ASP A 252 -4.96 32.81 26.79
N GLN A 253 -4.75 31.74 27.57
CA GLN A 253 -3.71 31.69 28.60
C GLN A 253 -2.45 31.03 28.02
N LYS A 254 -1.78 31.68 27.09
CA LYS A 254 -0.69 31.14 26.26
C LYS A 254 0.50 30.63 27.08
N GLU A 255 0.89 31.36 28.12
CA GLU A 255 2.01 30.97 28.98
C GLU A 255 1.75 29.65 29.70
N GLN A 256 0.53 29.47 30.23
CA GLN A 256 0.12 28.22 30.89
C GLN A 256 -0.01 27.07 29.89
N ALA A 257 -0.53 27.36 28.69
CA ALA A 257 -0.60 26.37 27.61
C ALA A 257 0.80 25.87 27.23
N HIS A 258 1.77 26.79 27.02
CA HIS A 258 3.15 26.41 26.72
C HIS A 258 3.79 25.60 27.86
N ALA A 259 3.59 26.02 29.12
CA ALA A 259 4.10 25.29 30.27
C ALA A 259 3.51 23.86 30.36
N MET A 260 2.22 23.70 30.03
CA MET A 260 1.57 22.40 30.00
C MET A 260 2.06 21.54 28.83
N LEU A 261 2.24 22.13 27.64
CA LEU A 261 2.83 21.46 26.49
C LEU A 261 4.22 20.93 26.82
N ASP A 262 5.06 21.73 27.44
CA ASP A 262 6.39 21.31 27.88
C ASP A 262 6.31 20.15 28.89
N ARG A 263 5.37 20.21 29.84
CA ARG A 263 5.16 19.13 30.81
C ARG A 263 4.79 17.82 30.12
N ILE A 264 3.92 17.85 29.11
CA ILE A 264 3.52 16.68 28.32
C ILE A 264 4.71 16.14 27.52
N LEU A 265 5.36 17.03 26.73
CA LEU A 265 6.37 16.61 25.77
C LEU A 265 7.70 16.19 26.41
N LEU A 266 8.08 16.82 27.54
CA LEU A 266 9.29 16.47 28.28
C LEU A 266 9.01 15.44 29.39
N GLY A 267 7.75 15.08 29.64
CA GLY A 267 7.35 14.09 30.64
C GLY A 267 7.91 12.70 30.31
N LYS A 268 8.46 12.04 31.34
CA LYS A 268 9.04 10.68 31.18
C LYS A 268 7.97 9.59 31.04
N LYS A 269 6.78 9.81 31.58
CA LYS A 269 5.67 8.85 31.58
C LYS A 269 4.71 9.05 30.40
N THR A 270 4.77 10.19 29.72
CA THR A 270 3.98 10.42 28.51
C THR A 270 4.48 9.51 27.41
N ASP A 271 3.59 8.70 26.85
CA ASP A 271 3.91 7.81 25.76
C ASP A 271 4.24 8.57 24.47
N LEU A 272 4.89 7.88 23.54
CA LEU A 272 5.36 8.49 22.30
C LEU A 272 4.22 8.95 21.41
N ASP A 273 3.12 8.18 21.33
CA ASP A 273 1.98 8.51 20.48
C ASP A 273 1.31 9.80 20.95
N THR A 274 1.12 9.97 22.24
CA THR A 274 0.63 11.22 22.85
C THR A 274 1.56 12.39 22.52
N LYS A 275 2.89 12.21 22.65
CA LYS A 275 3.86 13.26 22.28
C LYS A 275 3.76 13.64 20.80
N LEU A 276 3.71 12.67 19.90
CA LEU A 276 3.60 12.92 18.47
C LEU A 276 2.27 13.61 18.11
N MET A 277 1.18 13.22 18.76
CA MET A 277 -0.12 13.88 18.58
C MET A 277 -0.06 15.36 19.01
N MET A 278 0.51 15.62 20.18
CA MET A 278 0.64 16.99 20.70
C MET A 278 1.54 17.87 19.83
N ILE A 279 2.65 17.31 19.30
CA ILE A 279 3.51 18.05 18.36
C ILE A 279 2.74 18.39 17.09
N ARG A 280 1.99 17.45 16.53
CA ARG A 280 1.17 17.72 15.33
C ARG A 280 0.14 18.81 15.57
N SER A 281 -0.56 18.75 16.70
CA SER A 281 -1.53 19.79 17.09
C SER A 281 -0.86 21.15 17.24
N PHE A 282 0.29 21.22 17.92
CA PHE A 282 1.06 22.45 18.07
C PHE A 282 1.54 23.01 16.73
N ILE A 283 2.03 22.17 15.82
CA ILE A 283 2.44 22.60 14.48
C ILE A 283 1.25 23.17 13.73
N GLN A 284 0.10 22.47 13.73
CA GLN A 284 -1.11 22.91 13.04
C GLN A 284 -1.60 24.25 13.56
N ASP A 285 -1.61 24.43 14.87
CA ASP A 285 -2.02 25.68 15.51
C ASP A 285 -1.05 26.83 15.17
N ASN A 286 0.25 26.59 15.29
CA ASN A 286 1.29 27.55 14.94
C ASN A 286 1.21 27.98 13.46
N GLU A 287 0.96 27.04 12.55
CA GLU A 287 0.83 27.33 11.12
C GLU A 287 -0.44 28.11 10.78
N SER A 288 -1.56 27.83 11.48
CA SER A 288 -2.82 28.54 11.28
C SER A 288 -2.73 30.04 11.66
N HIS A 289 -1.79 30.38 12.55
CA HIS A 289 -1.57 31.73 13.04
C HIS A 289 -0.41 32.50 12.37
N GLY A 290 0.15 31.99 11.27
CA GLY A 290 1.16 32.67 10.47
C GLY A 290 2.59 32.21 10.65
N ALA A 291 2.75 30.99 11.15
CA ALA A 291 3.90 30.10 11.05
C ALA A 291 5.30 30.69 11.35
N ASP A 292 5.69 30.74 12.60
CA ASP A 292 7.11 30.82 12.95
C ASP A 292 7.68 29.42 13.21
N SER A 293 8.30 28.83 12.19
CA SER A 293 8.96 27.51 12.30
C SER A 293 10.04 27.46 13.39
N THR A 294 10.55 28.61 13.85
CA THR A 294 11.56 28.71 14.90
C THR A 294 11.06 28.14 16.23
N GLN A 295 9.80 28.41 16.57
CA GLN A 295 9.19 27.87 17.81
C GLN A 295 9.05 26.35 17.75
N VAL A 296 8.65 25.83 16.59
CA VAL A 296 8.52 24.38 16.37
C VAL A 296 9.89 23.69 16.46
N ILE A 297 10.91 24.27 15.84
CA ILE A 297 12.28 23.73 15.90
C ILE A 297 12.83 23.77 17.33
N ALA A 298 12.64 24.90 18.06
CA ALA A 298 13.07 25.01 19.45
C ALA A 298 12.39 23.97 20.37
N LEU A 299 11.14 23.62 20.08
CA LEU A 299 10.43 22.57 20.80
C LEU A 299 11.09 21.19 20.54
N PHE A 300 11.35 20.83 19.29
CA PHE A 300 12.05 19.60 18.95
C PHE A 300 13.44 19.55 19.59
N ASP A 301 14.18 20.66 19.58
CA ASP A 301 15.53 20.72 20.16
C ASP A 301 15.50 20.43 21.66
N ARG A 302 14.52 20.97 22.40
CA ARG A 302 14.34 20.66 23.84
C ARG A 302 14.01 19.19 24.10
N MET A 303 13.19 18.57 23.23
CA MET A 303 12.85 17.15 23.35
C MET A 303 14.07 16.27 23.07
N LEU A 304 14.87 16.64 22.06
CA LEU A 304 16.07 15.87 21.69
C LEU A 304 17.26 16.10 22.63
N ALA A 305 17.22 17.14 23.46
CA ALA A 305 18.21 17.36 24.51
C ALA A 305 18.02 16.45 25.74
N GLN A 306 16.94 15.62 25.78
CA GLN A 306 16.73 14.64 26.85
C GLN A 306 17.82 13.55 26.83
N PRO A 307 18.13 12.92 28.00
CA PRO A 307 19.19 11.92 28.10
C PRO A 307 19.04 10.69 27.18
N LYS A 308 17.80 10.41 26.75
CA LYS A 308 17.47 9.34 25.80
C LYS A 308 16.57 9.94 24.71
N PRO A 309 17.13 10.56 23.69
CA PRO A 309 16.37 11.16 22.62
C PRO A 309 15.65 10.08 21.80
N SER A 310 14.42 10.35 21.40
CA SER A 310 13.64 9.46 20.53
C SER A 310 14.06 9.65 19.08
N ALA A 311 14.31 8.55 18.38
CA ALA A 311 14.57 8.54 16.94
C ALA A 311 13.34 9.05 16.15
N ASP A 312 12.12 8.69 16.58
CA ASP A 312 10.88 9.12 15.92
C ASP A 312 10.71 10.65 15.99
N ILE A 313 11.06 11.27 17.13
CA ILE A 313 11.03 12.73 17.27
C ILE A 313 12.11 13.39 16.43
N ALA A 314 13.31 12.81 16.37
CA ALA A 314 14.39 13.30 15.53
C ALA A 314 14.02 13.22 14.04
N GLU A 315 13.40 12.12 13.63
CA GLU A 315 12.91 11.91 12.26
C GLU A 315 11.78 12.88 11.92
N PHE A 316 10.82 13.08 12.82
CA PHE A 316 9.76 14.06 12.63
C PHE A 316 10.32 15.49 12.48
N ARG A 317 11.32 15.86 13.30
CA ARG A 317 12.03 17.15 13.16
C ARG A 317 12.68 17.28 11.78
N ALA A 318 13.42 16.27 11.33
CA ALA A 318 14.10 16.30 10.04
C ALA A 318 13.10 16.40 8.88
N ALA A 319 12.01 15.61 8.93
CA ALA A 319 10.92 15.66 7.95
C ALA A 319 10.24 17.03 7.93
N TYR A 320 9.93 17.63 9.10
CA TYR A 320 9.37 18.96 9.20
C TYR A 320 10.28 20.01 8.55
N MET A 321 11.59 19.98 8.83
CA MET A 321 12.56 20.91 8.25
C MET A 321 12.63 20.75 6.72
N ASN A 322 12.56 19.52 6.22
CA ASN A 322 12.56 19.24 4.78
C ASN A 322 11.29 19.79 4.09
N ILE A 323 10.10 19.54 4.68
CA ILE A 323 8.82 20.07 4.18
C ILE A 323 8.84 21.61 4.13
N LYS A 324 9.42 22.26 5.16
CA LYS A 324 9.57 23.72 5.22
C LYS A 324 10.67 24.26 4.31
N LYS A 325 11.34 23.39 3.54
CA LYS A 325 12.41 23.76 2.61
C LYS A 325 13.53 24.57 3.29
N MET A 326 13.89 24.17 4.51
CA MET A 326 15.03 24.76 5.21
C MET A 326 16.35 24.48 4.48
N PRO A 327 17.43 25.21 4.78
CA PRO A 327 18.71 25.01 4.12
C PRO A 327 19.15 23.54 4.16
N MET A 328 19.48 22.97 3.01
CA MET A 328 19.78 21.55 2.80
C MET A 328 20.83 21.03 3.82
N ASP A 329 21.85 21.82 4.16
CA ASP A 329 22.86 21.39 5.13
C ASP A 329 22.28 21.20 6.53
N THR A 330 21.32 22.03 6.91
CA THR A 330 20.64 21.92 8.21
C THR A 330 19.72 20.68 8.24
N VAL A 331 19.01 20.43 7.13
CA VAL A 331 18.17 19.23 6.97
C VAL A 331 19.02 17.98 7.01
N ASN A 332 20.15 17.97 6.30
CA ASN A 332 21.09 16.83 6.30
C ASN A 332 21.69 16.58 7.69
N ALA A 333 22.01 17.64 8.45
CA ALA A 333 22.45 17.49 9.84
C ALA A 333 21.37 16.87 10.74
N ALA A 334 20.10 17.20 10.50
CA ALA A 334 18.97 16.62 11.22
C ALA A 334 18.82 15.12 10.91
N TYR A 335 18.90 14.71 9.64
CA TYR A 335 18.87 13.29 9.29
C TYR A 335 20.08 12.50 9.82
N ARG A 336 21.29 13.10 9.81
CA ARG A 336 22.46 12.49 10.47
C ARG A 336 22.19 12.25 11.96
N LYS A 337 21.52 13.18 12.62
CA LYS A 337 21.15 13.02 14.04
C LYS A 337 20.18 11.86 14.26
N VAL A 338 19.24 11.61 13.34
CA VAL A 338 18.38 10.42 13.39
C VAL A 338 19.26 9.16 13.34
N LEU A 339 20.19 9.09 12.39
CA LEU A 339 21.06 7.92 12.20
C LEU A 339 22.09 7.72 13.33
N GLU A 340 22.44 8.76 14.08
CA GLU A 340 23.23 8.63 15.31
C GLU A 340 22.43 7.97 16.43
N ILE A 341 21.12 8.24 16.52
CA ILE A 341 20.22 7.69 17.54
C ILE A 341 19.80 6.26 17.17
N ALA A 342 19.43 6.06 15.91
CA ALA A 342 18.92 4.80 15.37
C ALA A 342 19.51 4.57 13.96
N PRO A 343 20.64 3.86 13.86
CA PRO A 343 21.33 3.63 12.60
C PRO A 343 20.54 2.78 11.58
N ASP A 344 19.51 2.08 12.03
CA ASP A 344 18.62 1.22 11.24
C ASP A 344 17.46 1.96 10.57
N ARG A 345 17.36 3.30 10.74
CA ARG A 345 16.32 4.12 10.10
C ARG A 345 16.57 4.29 8.61
N SER A 346 16.00 3.38 7.84
CA SER A 346 16.14 3.27 6.39
C SER A 346 15.64 4.53 5.67
N GLU A 347 14.42 4.99 5.99
CA GLU A 347 13.80 6.16 5.36
C GLU A 347 14.63 7.43 5.54
N SER A 348 15.12 7.67 6.75
CA SER A 348 15.98 8.82 7.05
C SER A 348 17.32 8.75 6.30
N ARG A 349 17.88 7.55 6.15
CA ARG A 349 19.09 7.34 5.37
C ARG A 349 18.87 7.57 3.88
N ILE A 350 17.75 7.10 3.33
CA ILE A 350 17.37 7.32 1.93
C ILE A 350 17.22 8.83 1.65
N GLN A 351 16.50 9.56 2.52
CA GLN A 351 16.35 11.00 2.35
C GLN A 351 17.69 11.75 2.37
N LEU A 352 18.57 11.38 3.28
CA LEU A 352 19.93 11.95 3.35
C LEU A 352 20.73 11.65 2.08
N ILE A 353 20.68 10.40 1.59
CA ILE A 353 21.33 9.99 0.35
C ILE A 353 20.79 10.78 -0.84
N GLN A 354 19.47 10.95 -0.97
CA GLN A 354 18.86 11.73 -2.04
C GLN A 354 19.30 13.20 -2.03
N ASN A 355 19.34 13.81 -0.86
CA ASN A 355 19.83 15.18 -0.71
C ASN A 355 21.30 15.34 -1.11
N LEU A 356 22.13 14.34 -0.76
CA LEU A 356 23.56 14.33 -1.12
C LEU A 356 23.77 14.01 -2.60
N TRP A 357 22.90 13.21 -3.18
CA TRP A 357 22.89 12.93 -4.62
C TRP A 357 22.68 14.19 -5.44
N GLU A 358 21.72 15.04 -5.05
CA GLU A 358 21.49 16.35 -5.68
C GLU A 358 22.73 17.26 -5.62
N LYS A 359 23.50 17.15 -4.52
CA LYS A 359 24.77 17.87 -4.35
C LYS A 359 25.94 17.22 -5.08
N LYS A 360 25.75 16.05 -5.67
CA LYS A 360 26.78 15.21 -6.29
C LYS A 360 27.89 14.80 -5.31
N ASP A 361 27.57 14.68 -4.02
CA ASP A 361 28.50 14.21 -2.97
C ASP A 361 28.49 12.67 -2.95
N TYR A 362 29.04 12.10 -4.01
CA TYR A 362 29.05 10.64 -4.21
C TYR A 362 29.86 9.89 -3.16
N ASP A 363 30.91 10.50 -2.60
CA ASP A 363 31.70 9.87 -1.54
C ASP A 363 30.88 9.63 -0.27
N GLU A 364 30.08 10.62 0.12
CA GLU A 364 29.21 10.49 1.28
C GLU A 364 28.03 9.54 1.00
N VAL A 365 27.50 9.51 -0.22
CA VAL A 365 26.48 8.53 -0.65
C VAL A 365 27.03 7.11 -0.49
N ILE A 366 28.24 6.83 -0.98
CA ILE A 366 28.90 5.52 -0.83
C ILE A 366 29.07 5.17 0.66
N ARG A 367 29.53 6.10 1.47
CA ARG A 367 29.72 5.88 2.91
C ARG A 367 28.42 5.50 3.61
N LEU A 368 27.32 6.21 3.31
CA LEU A 368 26.01 5.95 3.89
C LEU A 368 25.38 4.64 3.39
N SER A 369 25.58 4.33 2.12
CA SER A 369 25.12 3.07 1.52
C SER A 369 25.86 1.88 2.14
N ASN A 370 27.18 1.96 2.27
CA ASN A 370 27.98 0.92 2.93
C ASN A 370 27.58 0.71 4.39
N ALA A 371 27.32 1.79 5.14
CA ALA A 371 26.82 1.67 6.52
C ALA A 371 25.44 1.01 6.58
N ALA A 372 24.59 1.18 5.56
CA ALA A 372 23.30 0.52 5.52
C ALA A 372 23.38 -1.00 5.39
N HIS A 373 24.44 -1.54 4.80
CA HIS A 373 24.61 -3.00 4.66
C HIS A 373 24.69 -3.73 6.01
N ASP A 374 25.12 -3.04 7.07
CA ASP A 374 25.19 -3.62 8.42
C ASP A 374 23.82 -3.56 9.14
N TYR A 375 22.98 -2.58 8.83
CA TYR A 375 21.73 -2.31 9.53
C TYR A 375 20.49 -2.75 8.74
N ASN A 376 20.54 -2.63 7.41
CA ASN A 376 19.43 -2.89 6.49
C ASN A 376 19.90 -3.74 5.29
N PRO A 377 20.54 -4.91 5.49
CA PRO A 377 21.17 -5.69 4.42
C PRO A 377 20.21 -6.17 3.34
N GLU A 378 18.92 -6.29 3.66
CA GLU A 378 17.88 -6.75 2.72
C GLU A 378 17.39 -5.65 1.77
N GLU A 379 17.73 -4.38 2.04
CA GLU A 379 17.22 -3.24 1.29
C GLU A 379 18.11 -2.92 0.08
N MET A 380 17.70 -3.41 -1.08
CA MET A 380 18.44 -3.26 -2.34
C MET A 380 18.68 -1.81 -2.76
N VAL A 381 17.88 -0.88 -2.28
CA VAL A 381 18.00 0.56 -2.60
C VAL A 381 19.36 1.12 -2.22
N PHE A 382 19.98 0.61 -1.15
CA PHE A 382 21.30 1.06 -0.73
C PHE A 382 22.43 0.55 -1.63
N TYR A 383 22.34 -0.68 -2.11
CA TYR A 383 23.25 -1.22 -3.12
C TYR A 383 23.10 -0.47 -4.46
N TYR A 384 21.88 -0.08 -4.80
CA TYR A 384 21.63 0.75 -5.98
C TYR A 384 22.32 2.11 -5.87
N PHE A 385 22.05 2.87 -4.79
CA PHE A 385 22.68 4.19 -4.62
C PHE A 385 24.20 4.12 -4.48
N GLY A 386 24.72 3.14 -3.74
CA GLY A 386 26.16 2.92 -3.61
C GLY A 386 26.81 2.60 -4.94
N GLY A 387 26.27 1.65 -5.67
CA GLY A 387 26.77 1.26 -6.98
C GLY A 387 26.65 2.38 -8.03
N MET A 388 25.52 3.10 -8.04
CA MET A 388 25.34 4.26 -8.92
C MET A 388 26.32 5.39 -8.59
N ALA A 389 26.62 5.62 -7.31
CA ALA A 389 27.62 6.62 -6.92
C ALA A 389 29.02 6.24 -7.40
N HIS A 390 29.41 4.96 -7.30
CA HIS A 390 30.64 4.43 -7.92
C HIS A 390 30.63 4.60 -9.44
N TYR A 391 29.49 4.32 -10.10
CA TYR A 391 29.34 4.50 -11.54
C TYR A 391 29.54 5.95 -11.98
N MET A 392 28.94 6.90 -11.24
CA MET A 392 29.12 8.34 -11.49
C MET A 392 30.56 8.83 -11.30
N LYS A 393 31.35 8.10 -10.50
CA LYS A 393 32.78 8.32 -10.32
C LYS A 393 33.68 7.56 -11.31
N HIS A 394 33.06 6.84 -12.26
CA HIS A 394 33.76 5.96 -13.22
C HIS A 394 34.55 4.80 -12.57
N GLU A 395 34.09 4.34 -11.41
CA GLU A 395 34.65 3.23 -10.65
C GLU A 395 33.92 1.91 -10.99
N GLU A 396 34.04 1.46 -12.26
CA GLU A 396 33.24 0.37 -12.82
C GLU A 396 33.35 -0.96 -12.05
N ASP A 397 34.54 -1.33 -11.55
CA ASP A 397 34.72 -2.57 -10.81
C ASP A 397 33.99 -2.52 -9.45
N ALA A 398 34.05 -1.38 -8.75
CA ALA A 398 33.33 -1.16 -7.52
C ALA A 398 31.79 -1.16 -7.75
N THR A 399 31.34 -0.56 -8.87
CA THR A 399 29.92 -0.62 -9.29
C THR A 399 29.46 -2.07 -9.47
N LEU A 400 30.24 -2.89 -10.20
CA LEU A 400 29.92 -4.30 -10.43
C LEU A 400 29.89 -5.11 -9.14
N GLU A 401 30.83 -4.86 -8.23
CA GLU A 401 30.87 -5.53 -6.92
C GLU A 401 29.63 -5.19 -6.09
N GLU A 402 29.31 -3.91 -6.01
CA GLU A 402 28.18 -3.42 -5.23
C GLU A 402 26.85 -3.97 -5.78
N PHE A 403 26.65 -3.95 -7.10
CA PHE A 403 25.45 -4.50 -7.72
C PHE A 403 25.34 -6.01 -7.58
N ARG A 404 26.46 -6.77 -7.64
CA ARG A 404 26.45 -8.20 -7.37
C ARG A 404 26.03 -8.51 -5.93
N ARG A 405 26.48 -7.71 -4.97
CA ARG A 405 26.02 -7.83 -3.58
C ARG A 405 24.52 -7.56 -3.48
N GLY A 406 24.04 -6.51 -4.14
CA GLY A 406 22.62 -6.15 -4.17
C GLY A 406 21.74 -7.24 -4.77
N VAL A 407 22.08 -7.79 -5.93
CA VAL A 407 21.29 -8.88 -6.53
C VAL A 407 21.35 -10.18 -5.72
N GLY A 408 22.38 -10.34 -4.87
CA GLY A 408 22.43 -11.41 -3.87
C GLY A 408 21.40 -11.30 -2.75
N GLN A 409 20.77 -10.14 -2.58
CA GLN A 409 19.72 -9.88 -1.57
C GLN A 409 18.30 -9.92 -2.15
N ILE A 410 18.13 -10.37 -3.39
CA ILE A 410 16.82 -10.47 -4.03
C ILE A 410 15.91 -11.37 -3.21
N ASN A 411 14.71 -10.87 -2.93
CA ASN A 411 13.67 -11.56 -2.18
C ASN A 411 12.27 -11.20 -2.71
N SER A 412 11.22 -11.73 -2.10
CA SER A 412 9.82 -11.52 -2.54
C SER A 412 9.33 -10.06 -2.47
N LYS A 413 10.06 -9.17 -1.80
CA LYS A 413 9.74 -7.74 -1.68
C LYS A 413 10.58 -6.88 -2.63
N SER A 414 11.54 -7.45 -3.33
CA SER A 414 12.42 -6.71 -4.26
C SER A 414 11.61 -6.11 -5.41
N SER A 415 11.87 -4.84 -5.71
CA SER A 415 11.24 -4.15 -6.85
C SER A 415 11.77 -4.71 -8.16
N PRO A 416 10.91 -5.24 -9.05
CA PRO A 416 11.32 -5.70 -10.36
C PRO A 416 12.03 -4.63 -11.19
N ASP A 417 11.59 -3.37 -11.09
CA ASP A 417 12.22 -2.24 -11.79
C ASP A 417 13.65 -2.04 -11.34
N LEU A 418 13.88 -1.98 -10.02
CA LEU A 418 15.20 -1.78 -9.44
C LEU A 418 16.15 -2.93 -9.81
N VAL A 419 15.69 -4.18 -9.69
CA VAL A 419 16.49 -5.36 -10.05
C VAL A 419 16.86 -5.34 -11.52
N SER A 420 15.91 -5.01 -12.38
CA SER A 420 16.12 -4.90 -13.82
C SER A 420 17.17 -3.84 -14.17
N ASP A 421 17.11 -2.67 -13.53
CA ASP A 421 18.06 -1.58 -13.76
C ASP A 421 19.47 -1.94 -13.30
N LEU A 422 19.61 -2.62 -12.15
CA LEU A 422 20.92 -3.14 -11.69
C LEU A 422 21.55 -4.07 -12.75
N TYR A 423 20.78 -5.02 -13.26
CA TYR A 423 21.28 -5.95 -14.27
C TYR A 423 21.57 -5.27 -15.61
N MET A 424 20.78 -4.26 -16.01
CA MET A 424 21.04 -3.48 -17.21
C MET A 424 22.40 -2.78 -17.15
N ILE A 425 22.67 -2.04 -16.07
CA ILE A 425 23.93 -1.30 -15.90
C ILE A 425 25.12 -2.27 -15.77
N MET A 426 24.93 -3.40 -15.08
CA MET A 426 25.95 -4.47 -15.06
C MET A 426 26.26 -4.96 -16.48
N GLY A 427 25.23 -5.13 -17.32
CA GLY A 427 25.37 -5.52 -18.72
C GLY A 427 26.18 -4.52 -19.52
N ASP A 428 25.90 -3.22 -19.37
CA ASP A 428 26.64 -2.13 -20.04
C ASP A 428 28.13 -2.14 -19.66
N ILE A 429 28.43 -2.20 -18.35
CA ILE A 429 29.81 -2.22 -17.86
C ILE A 429 30.56 -3.48 -18.34
N LEU A 430 29.93 -4.65 -18.24
CA LEU A 430 30.54 -5.92 -18.66
C LEU A 430 30.80 -5.94 -20.16
N HIS A 431 29.92 -5.37 -20.97
CA HIS A 431 30.14 -5.21 -22.39
C HIS A 431 31.34 -4.29 -22.66
N GLY A 432 31.41 -3.12 -22.03
CA GLY A 432 32.55 -2.20 -22.13
C GLY A 432 33.89 -2.86 -21.74
N LYS A 433 33.88 -3.80 -20.79
CA LYS A 433 35.02 -4.61 -20.39
C LYS A 433 35.29 -5.81 -21.33
N ASN A 434 34.64 -5.94 -22.46
CA ASN A 434 34.72 -7.06 -23.40
C ASN A 434 34.36 -8.44 -22.79
N ARG A 435 33.54 -8.46 -21.72
CA ARG A 435 33.03 -9.68 -21.07
C ARG A 435 31.65 -10.03 -21.61
N GLN A 436 31.59 -10.24 -22.95
CA GLN A 436 30.35 -10.34 -23.71
C GLN A 436 29.34 -11.39 -23.19
N ALA A 437 29.82 -12.59 -22.84
CA ALA A 437 28.93 -13.65 -22.35
C ALA A 437 28.25 -13.27 -21.03
N GLU A 438 28.98 -12.61 -20.13
CA GLU A 438 28.44 -12.14 -18.85
C GLU A 438 27.52 -10.94 -19.03
N ALA A 439 27.85 -10.03 -19.96
CA ALA A 439 26.98 -8.91 -20.33
C ALA A 439 25.62 -9.40 -20.82
N PHE A 440 25.60 -10.39 -21.73
CA PHE A 440 24.36 -10.93 -22.27
C PHE A 440 23.55 -11.67 -21.21
N ALA A 441 24.20 -12.40 -20.28
CA ALA A 441 23.51 -13.03 -19.15
C ALA A 441 22.87 -11.97 -18.21
N ALA A 442 23.55 -10.83 -18.02
CA ALA A 442 22.99 -9.73 -17.24
C ALA A 442 21.75 -9.11 -17.94
N TYR A 443 21.82 -8.89 -19.26
CA TYR A 443 20.63 -8.42 -19.99
C TYR A 443 19.48 -9.43 -20.02
N ASP A 444 19.76 -10.72 -20.15
CA ASP A 444 18.72 -11.74 -20.05
C ASP A 444 18.06 -11.69 -18.66
N SER A 445 18.84 -11.48 -17.59
CA SER A 445 18.30 -11.27 -16.24
C SER A 445 17.51 -9.97 -16.11
N CYS A 446 17.99 -8.87 -16.70
CA CYS A 446 17.28 -7.60 -16.76
C CYS A 446 15.88 -7.79 -17.36
N LEU A 447 15.78 -8.41 -18.53
CA LEU A 447 14.53 -8.63 -19.24
C LEU A 447 13.66 -9.76 -18.64
N HIS A 448 14.24 -10.63 -17.82
CA HIS A 448 13.48 -11.57 -17.02
C HIS A 448 12.66 -10.84 -15.94
N TRP A 449 13.28 -9.87 -15.26
CA TRP A 449 12.62 -9.10 -14.21
C TRP A 449 11.65 -8.05 -14.76
N LYS A 450 12.03 -7.40 -15.87
CA LYS A 450 11.20 -6.40 -16.54
C LYS A 450 11.29 -6.57 -18.07
N PRO A 451 10.39 -7.36 -18.68
CA PRO A 451 10.40 -7.66 -20.11
C PRO A 451 10.23 -6.46 -21.04
N ASP A 452 9.77 -5.34 -20.49
CA ASP A 452 9.55 -4.06 -21.16
C ASP A 452 10.54 -2.96 -20.69
N ASN A 453 11.68 -3.32 -20.11
CA ASN A 453 12.76 -2.36 -19.83
C ASN A 453 13.28 -1.81 -21.17
N VAL A 454 12.78 -0.64 -21.56
CA VAL A 454 13.06 -0.06 -22.89
C VAL A 454 14.55 0.22 -23.11
N PRO A 455 15.28 0.88 -22.17
CA PRO A 455 16.74 1.03 -22.30
C PRO A 455 17.49 -0.32 -22.38
N GLY A 456 17.11 -1.28 -21.54
CA GLY A 456 17.72 -2.62 -21.55
C GLY A 456 17.48 -3.36 -22.87
N LEU A 457 16.28 -3.28 -23.43
CA LEU A 457 15.97 -3.82 -24.75
C LEU A 457 16.83 -3.19 -25.84
N ASN A 458 16.97 -1.85 -25.81
CA ASN A 458 17.79 -1.13 -26.79
C ASN A 458 19.25 -1.53 -26.73
N ASN A 459 19.87 -1.45 -25.54
CA ASN A 459 21.29 -1.70 -25.38
C ASN A 459 21.63 -3.16 -25.74
N TYR A 460 20.81 -4.10 -25.28
CA TYR A 460 20.99 -5.51 -25.59
C TYR A 460 20.85 -5.78 -27.11
N ALA A 461 19.83 -5.21 -27.77
CA ALA A 461 19.63 -5.35 -29.20
C ALA A 461 20.85 -4.80 -29.99
N TYR A 462 21.33 -3.62 -29.61
CA TYR A 462 22.49 -3.00 -30.25
C TYR A 462 23.75 -3.89 -30.10
N TYR A 463 24.05 -4.38 -28.89
CA TYR A 463 25.24 -5.22 -28.67
C TYR A 463 25.15 -6.60 -29.32
N ILE A 464 23.95 -7.19 -29.43
CA ILE A 464 23.74 -8.41 -30.22
C ILE A 464 24.03 -8.12 -31.71
N SER A 465 23.53 -7.02 -32.26
CA SER A 465 23.70 -6.68 -33.65
C SER A 465 25.18 -6.56 -34.07
N GLN A 466 26.04 -6.05 -33.18
CA GLN A 466 27.47 -5.96 -33.40
C GLN A 466 28.16 -7.33 -33.60
N THR A 467 27.56 -8.40 -33.09
CA THR A 467 28.10 -9.76 -33.30
C THR A 467 27.80 -10.34 -34.67
N GLY A 468 26.88 -9.75 -35.39
CA GLY A 468 26.34 -10.29 -36.67
C GLY A 468 25.53 -11.57 -36.48
N LYS A 469 25.20 -11.97 -35.23
CA LYS A 469 24.43 -13.19 -34.92
C LYS A 469 23.12 -12.81 -34.22
N ASN A 470 22.11 -13.67 -34.34
CA ASN A 470 20.80 -13.48 -33.70
C ASN A 470 20.14 -12.13 -34.01
N LEU A 471 20.33 -11.62 -35.24
CA LEU A 471 19.81 -10.31 -35.68
C LEU A 471 18.29 -10.24 -35.53
N GLN A 472 17.56 -11.32 -35.83
CA GLN A 472 16.11 -11.38 -35.64
C GLN A 472 15.68 -11.14 -34.17
N LYS A 473 16.45 -11.69 -33.17
CA LYS A 473 16.20 -11.39 -31.74
C LYS A 473 16.44 -9.90 -31.49
N ALA A 474 17.50 -9.34 -32.02
CA ALA A 474 17.83 -7.92 -31.89
C ALA A 474 16.74 -7.03 -32.51
N GLU A 475 16.28 -7.36 -33.76
CA GLU A 475 15.20 -6.62 -34.42
C GLU A 475 13.92 -6.60 -33.57
N LEU A 476 13.48 -7.75 -33.06
CA LEU A 476 12.27 -7.85 -32.24
C LEU A 476 12.36 -7.00 -30.95
N MET A 477 13.53 -6.95 -30.32
CA MET A 477 13.74 -6.12 -29.13
C MET A 477 13.74 -4.64 -29.47
N SER A 478 14.51 -4.24 -30.48
CA SER A 478 14.61 -2.85 -30.91
C SER A 478 13.29 -2.33 -31.49
N TYR A 479 12.49 -3.19 -32.16
CA TYR A 479 11.15 -2.81 -32.61
C TYR A 479 10.24 -2.43 -31.43
N LYS A 480 10.34 -3.13 -30.28
CA LYS A 480 9.60 -2.76 -29.08
C LYS A 480 10.01 -1.37 -28.58
N THR A 481 11.28 -1.00 -28.67
CA THR A 481 11.75 0.31 -28.20
C THR A 481 11.22 1.46 -29.04
N ILE A 482 11.26 1.34 -30.38
CA ILE A 482 10.71 2.37 -31.28
C ILE A 482 9.18 2.44 -31.20
N LYS A 483 8.51 1.35 -30.83
CA LYS A 483 7.07 1.36 -30.57
C LYS A 483 6.72 2.08 -29.25
N ALA A 484 7.56 1.92 -28.23
CA ALA A 484 7.39 2.61 -26.95
C ALA A 484 7.67 4.12 -27.06
N GLU A 485 8.76 4.47 -27.74
CA GLU A 485 9.22 5.86 -27.92
C GLU A 485 9.54 6.17 -29.40
N PRO A 486 8.52 6.45 -30.23
CA PRO A 486 8.68 6.55 -31.69
C PRO A 486 9.56 7.71 -32.18
N LYS A 487 9.87 8.67 -31.34
CA LYS A 487 10.69 9.85 -31.68
C LYS A 487 12.05 9.86 -30.98
N ASN A 488 12.38 8.79 -30.26
CA ASN A 488 13.68 8.69 -29.60
C ASN A 488 14.76 8.35 -30.63
N SER A 489 15.64 9.31 -30.90
CA SER A 489 16.68 9.18 -31.92
C SER A 489 17.65 8.02 -31.65
N THR A 490 17.98 7.74 -30.37
CA THR A 490 18.85 6.62 -29.98
C THR A 490 18.24 5.26 -30.36
N TYR A 491 16.93 5.10 -30.12
CA TYR A 491 16.23 3.85 -30.44
C TYR A 491 16.00 3.66 -31.93
N LEU A 492 15.73 4.75 -32.65
CA LEU A 492 15.62 4.74 -34.10
C LEU A 492 16.96 4.41 -34.76
N ASP A 493 18.09 4.94 -34.28
CA ASP A 493 19.43 4.60 -34.75
C ASP A 493 19.74 3.12 -34.54
N THR A 494 19.51 2.60 -33.35
CA THR A 494 19.69 1.16 -33.06
C THR A 494 18.88 0.29 -34.01
N TYR A 495 17.61 0.65 -34.26
CA TYR A 495 16.77 -0.11 -35.17
C TYR A 495 17.26 -0.02 -36.63
N ALA A 496 17.66 1.18 -37.07
CA ALA A 496 18.26 1.39 -38.42
C ALA A 496 19.55 0.58 -38.59
N TRP A 497 20.41 0.56 -37.56
CA TRP A 497 21.65 -0.22 -37.58
C TRP A 497 21.40 -1.74 -37.64
N ILE A 498 20.43 -2.25 -36.91
CA ILE A 498 20.03 -3.68 -36.98
C ILE A 498 19.55 -4.04 -38.38
N LEU A 499 18.69 -3.22 -39.00
CA LEU A 499 18.23 -3.42 -40.35
C LEU A 499 19.39 -3.36 -41.36
N PHE A 500 20.37 -2.49 -41.12
CA PHE A 500 21.59 -2.45 -41.95
C PHE A 500 22.38 -3.75 -41.83
N MET A 501 22.52 -4.30 -40.61
CA MET A 501 23.19 -5.59 -40.38
C MET A 501 22.45 -6.78 -40.98
N GLU A 502 21.14 -6.67 -41.19
CA GLU A 502 20.29 -7.62 -41.94
C GLU A 502 20.28 -7.39 -43.46
N GLU A 503 21.12 -6.47 -43.95
CA GLU A 503 21.21 -6.09 -45.39
C GLU A 503 19.92 -5.46 -45.96
N ARG A 504 19.00 -5.01 -45.09
CA ARG A 504 17.74 -4.31 -45.44
C ARG A 504 17.98 -2.81 -45.59
N TYR A 505 18.87 -2.42 -46.47
CA TYR A 505 19.42 -1.08 -46.55
C TYR A 505 18.39 0.02 -46.83
N ALA A 506 17.38 -0.25 -47.65
CA ALA A 506 16.31 0.72 -47.94
C ALA A 506 15.44 1.02 -46.71
N GLU A 507 15.14 0.00 -45.92
CA GLU A 507 14.41 0.18 -44.68
C GLU A 507 15.26 0.89 -43.61
N ALA A 508 16.53 0.47 -43.46
CA ALA A 508 17.51 1.13 -42.61
C ALA A 508 17.57 2.65 -42.91
N LYS A 509 17.56 3.02 -44.19
CA LYS A 509 17.57 4.43 -44.61
C LYS A 509 16.34 5.18 -44.08
N THR A 510 15.16 4.58 -44.13
CA THR A 510 13.94 5.21 -43.66
C THR A 510 14.03 5.57 -42.16
N TYR A 511 14.64 4.72 -41.34
CA TYR A 511 14.76 4.95 -39.91
C TYR A 511 15.94 5.87 -39.55
N ILE A 512 17.06 5.78 -40.27
CA ILE A 512 18.17 6.71 -40.00
C ILE A 512 17.81 8.16 -40.41
N ASP A 513 16.98 8.35 -41.45
CA ASP A 513 16.47 9.68 -41.82
C ASP A 513 15.60 10.26 -40.68
N GLN A 514 14.78 9.43 -40.02
CA GLN A 514 14.00 9.83 -38.83
C GLN A 514 14.93 10.12 -37.64
N THR A 515 15.95 9.29 -37.43
CA THR A 515 16.98 9.52 -36.40
C THR A 515 17.58 10.92 -36.55
N LEU A 516 18.05 11.24 -37.76
CA LEU A 516 18.66 12.55 -38.06
C LEU A 516 17.68 13.71 -37.85
N ALA A 517 16.38 13.50 -38.16
CA ALA A 517 15.35 14.52 -37.97
C ALA A 517 15.00 14.78 -36.50
N TYR A 518 15.16 13.79 -35.63
CA TYR A 518 14.85 13.89 -34.18
C TYR A 518 16.10 14.06 -33.31
N SER A 519 17.31 13.93 -33.86
CA SER A 519 18.56 14.14 -33.12
C SER A 519 18.74 15.60 -32.71
N ASP A 520 19.20 15.81 -31.48
CA ASP A 520 19.60 17.13 -31.00
C ASP A 520 20.94 17.52 -31.65
N SER A 521 20.97 18.69 -32.30
CA SER A 521 22.16 19.22 -32.96
C SER A 521 23.30 19.61 -31.98
N THR A 522 23.04 19.61 -30.68
CA THR A 522 24.02 20.00 -29.63
C THR A 522 24.74 18.80 -29.02
N ALA A 523 24.26 17.58 -29.24
CA ALA A 523 24.84 16.35 -28.70
C ALA A 523 25.98 15.82 -29.62
N ASP A 524 26.93 15.09 -29.06
CA ASP A 524 27.93 14.33 -29.82
C ASP A 524 27.25 13.11 -30.47
N ASN A 525 26.85 13.28 -31.72
CA ASN A 525 26.14 12.29 -32.52
C ASN A 525 27.04 11.59 -33.54
N SER A 526 28.38 11.59 -33.31
CA SER A 526 29.36 11.07 -34.31
C SER A 526 29.05 9.64 -34.75
N THR A 527 28.68 8.75 -33.83
CA THR A 527 28.29 7.36 -34.15
C THR A 527 27.05 7.29 -35.04
N VAL A 528 25.99 8.05 -34.70
CA VAL A 528 24.75 8.12 -35.51
C VAL A 528 25.05 8.63 -36.92
N ILE A 529 25.90 9.66 -37.02
CA ILE A 529 26.28 10.24 -38.31
C ILE A 529 27.14 9.25 -39.10
N GLU A 530 28.00 8.45 -38.47
CA GLU A 530 28.73 7.37 -39.09
C GLU A 530 27.80 6.28 -39.63
N HIS A 531 26.81 5.83 -38.83
CA HIS A 531 25.78 4.88 -39.25
C HIS A 531 25.00 5.43 -40.46
N ALA A 532 24.66 6.73 -40.47
CA ALA A 532 24.02 7.36 -41.61
C ALA A 532 24.90 7.27 -42.85
N GLY A 533 26.18 7.56 -42.74
CA GLY A 533 27.14 7.40 -43.85
C GLY A 533 27.19 5.98 -44.39
N ASP A 534 27.27 4.99 -43.53
CA ASP A 534 27.32 3.57 -43.91
C ASP A 534 26.01 3.12 -44.59
N ILE A 535 24.86 3.51 -44.04
CA ILE A 535 23.54 3.19 -44.60
C ILE A 535 23.33 3.87 -45.95
N TYR A 536 23.72 5.14 -46.10
CA TYR A 536 23.60 5.87 -47.37
C TYR A 536 24.51 5.29 -48.45
N ALA A 537 25.74 4.86 -48.11
CA ALA A 537 26.63 4.20 -49.02
C ALA A 537 26.05 2.91 -49.62
N MET A 538 25.45 2.08 -48.74
CA MET A 538 24.82 0.83 -49.18
C MET A 538 23.52 1.04 -49.98
N ASN A 539 22.93 2.23 -49.90
CA ASN A 539 21.82 2.66 -50.78
C ASN A 539 22.28 3.33 -52.06
N GLY A 540 23.58 3.35 -52.37
CA GLY A 540 24.15 3.95 -53.59
C GLY A 540 24.24 5.49 -53.56
N LEU A 541 24.00 6.12 -52.42
CA LEU A 541 24.01 7.57 -52.22
C LEU A 541 25.42 8.05 -51.78
N THR A 542 26.41 7.74 -52.60
CA THR A 542 27.83 7.86 -52.26
C THR A 542 28.26 9.27 -51.86
N ASP A 543 27.78 10.31 -52.54
CA ASP A 543 28.19 11.69 -52.21
C ASP A 543 27.66 12.12 -50.83
N GLN A 544 26.45 11.73 -50.52
CA GLN A 544 25.86 12.01 -49.20
C GLN A 544 26.55 11.18 -48.10
N ALA A 545 26.89 9.92 -48.37
CA ALA A 545 27.63 9.07 -47.46
C ALA A 545 28.99 9.70 -47.12
N VAL A 546 29.73 10.19 -48.10
CA VAL A 546 31.01 10.88 -47.88
C VAL A 546 30.83 12.13 -47.02
N ALA A 547 29.78 12.91 -47.24
CA ALA A 547 29.47 14.09 -46.43
C ALA A 547 29.20 13.73 -44.95
N TYR A 548 28.44 12.66 -44.71
CA TYR A 548 28.20 12.17 -43.34
C TYR A 548 29.49 11.67 -42.68
N TRP A 549 30.31 10.87 -43.34
CA TRP A 549 31.60 10.41 -42.79
C TRP A 549 32.55 11.58 -42.49
N GLN A 550 32.61 12.61 -43.33
CA GLN A 550 33.38 13.83 -43.05
C GLN A 550 32.86 14.58 -41.83
N GLN A 551 31.54 14.61 -41.64
CA GLN A 551 30.93 15.20 -40.44
C GLN A 551 31.25 14.39 -39.20
N ALA A 552 31.12 13.07 -39.24
CA ALA A 552 31.38 12.16 -38.13
C ALA A 552 32.85 12.17 -37.67
N GLN A 553 33.79 12.46 -38.59
CA GLN A 553 35.24 12.37 -38.37
C GLN A 553 35.71 13.21 -37.16
N LYS A 554 35.04 14.33 -36.87
CA LYS A 554 35.45 15.27 -35.81
C LYS A 554 35.22 14.68 -34.40
N GLY A 555 34.26 13.78 -34.20
CA GLY A 555 33.93 13.15 -32.93
C GLY A 555 34.14 11.63 -32.92
N SER A 556 34.64 11.04 -34.01
CA SER A 556 34.82 9.59 -34.13
C SER A 556 35.92 9.05 -33.24
N GLN A 557 35.71 7.86 -32.69
CA GLN A 557 36.74 7.11 -31.96
C GLN A 557 37.82 6.51 -32.86
N ASP A 558 37.55 6.25 -34.17
CA ASP A 558 38.51 5.85 -35.22
C ASP A 558 38.42 6.75 -36.46
N PRO A 559 38.96 7.99 -36.40
CA PRO A 559 38.96 8.92 -37.50
C PRO A 559 39.67 8.36 -38.74
N ASP A 560 40.67 7.48 -38.55
CA ASP A 560 41.42 6.83 -39.63
C ASP A 560 40.56 5.82 -40.41
N ALA A 561 39.64 5.14 -39.74
CA ALA A 561 38.71 4.25 -40.42
C ALA A 561 37.77 5.02 -41.33
N LEU A 562 37.23 6.15 -40.84
CA LEU A 562 36.41 7.04 -41.62
C LEU A 562 37.14 7.63 -42.81
N MET A 563 38.41 8.02 -42.62
CA MET A 563 39.23 8.51 -43.73
C MET A 563 39.34 7.48 -44.85
N VAL A 564 39.52 6.19 -44.54
CA VAL A 564 39.55 5.11 -45.53
C VAL A 564 38.23 4.98 -46.27
N LYS A 565 37.06 5.03 -45.56
CA LYS A 565 35.74 5.02 -46.19
C LYS A 565 35.54 6.22 -47.14
N ILE A 566 35.99 7.40 -46.73
CA ILE A 566 35.93 8.64 -47.54
C ILE A 566 36.78 8.53 -48.79
N GLU A 567 38.06 8.10 -48.64
CA GLU A 567 38.98 7.93 -49.80
C GLU A 567 38.48 6.89 -50.80
N CYS A 568 37.98 5.73 -50.26
CA CYS A 568 37.46 4.65 -51.08
C CYS A 568 36.05 4.93 -51.63
N ARG A 569 35.36 5.93 -51.10
CA ARG A 569 33.98 6.32 -51.42
C ARG A 569 32.99 5.15 -51.34
N LYS A 570 33.16 4.26 -50.37
CA LYS A 570 32.30 3.08 -50.16
C LYS A 570 32.32 2.64 -48.71
N TYR A 571 31.25 1.96 -48.32
CA TYR A 571 31.25 1.23 -47.05
C TYR A 571 32.35 0.16 -47.01
N MET A 572 33.04 0.05 -45.92
CA MET A 572 34.06 -0.99 -45.69
C MET A 572 33.91 -1.53 -44.27
N THR A 573 33.95 -2.86 -44.18
CA THR A 573 34.00 -3.54 -42.88
C THR A 573 35.33 -3.30 -42.19
N GLU A 574 35.38 -3.48 -40.88
CA GLU A 574 36.61 -3.32 -40.08
C GLU A 574 37.78 -4.17 -40.64
N SER A 575 37.49 -5.42 -41.05
CA SER A 575 38.50 -6.32 -41.63
C SER A 575 39.03 -5.78 -42.95
N GLU A 576 38.20 -5.16 -43.79
CA GLU A 576 38.64 -4.53 -45.04
C GLU A 576 39.47 -3.29 -44.81
N ILE A 577 39.08 -2.46 -43.82
CA ILE A 577 39.84 -1.28 -43.42
C ILE A 577 41.24 -1.68 -42.91
N ILE A 578 41.32 -2.70 -42.05
CA ILE A 578 42.64 -3.22 -41.59
C ILE A 578 43.50 -3.71 -42.75
N LYS A 579 42.88 -4.43 -43.69
CA LYS A 579 43.60 -4.90 -44.90
C LYS A 579 44.09 -3.74 -45.75
N TYR A 580 43.26 -2.69 -45.93
CA TYR A 580 43.61 -1.48 -46.67
C TYR A 580 44.76 -0.73 -45.98
N LYS A 581 44.65 -0.46 -44.70
CA LYS A 581 45.72 0.20 -43.87
C LYS A 581 47.06 -0.57 -43.93
N ARG A 582 47.05 -1.91 -43.97
CA ARG A 582 48.27 -2.75 -44.12
C ARG A 582 48.88 -2.65 -45.50
N LYS A 583 48.07 -2.57 -46.58
CA LYS A 583 48.59 -2.37 -47.93
C LYS A 583 49.18 -0.97 -48.09
N TRP A 584 48.53 0.03 -47.55
CA TRP A 584 48.97 1.43 -47.66
C TRP A 584 50.29 1.68 -46.93
N LYS A 585 50.50 1.05 -45.75
CA LYS A 585 51.81 1.06 -45.04
C LYS A 585 52.94 0.35 -45.76
N LYS A 586 52.66 -0.54 -46.73
CA LYS A 586 53.70 -1.24 -47.51
C LYS A 586 54.06 -0.49 -48.83
N THR A 587 53.27 0.49 -49.21
CA THR A 587 53.46 1.27 -50.41
C THR A 587 54.05 2.66 -50.17
N LYS A 588 54.14 3.08 -48.89
CA LYS A 588 54.98 4.19 -48.45
C LYS A 588 56.28 3.64 -47.87
#